data_d8819eb3ca29be12756c760018e7ac43
#
_entry.id   d8819eb3ca29be12756c760018e7ac43
#
_cell.length_a   1.000
_cell.length_b   1.000
_cell.length_c   1.000
_cell.angle_alpha   90.00
_cell.angle_beta   90.00
_cell.angle_gamma   90.00
#
_symmetry.space_group_name_H-M   'P 1'
#
loop_
_entity.id
_entity.type
_entity.pdbx_description
1 polymer ?
#
loop_
_entity_poly.entity_id
_entity_poly.type
_entity_poly.pdbx_seq_one_letter_code
_entity_poly.pdbx_strand_id
1 'polypeptide(L)'
;PYIIKYNSFELDLDVVKEKNVRVSFSKYGLLTINNSALTQSIEIIRRRIDDVGTKEPTILQRGEKRILVELPGLKDPERIKDLLGKTAKLSFRLVSENDEFGADKLESETGEELSVSKRIIISGENLVDAQPSFNNQSNKPAVSFTLNRLGAQKFGRTTTDNVGKRLAIILDGKIISAPSINEPIPSGSGIISGNFSFQEATDLALLLRSGALPTPLLVVEERTVGPDLGEDSIKSGITSLMVGFILVILFMLYKYKIFGLIANTALVANLLMLVG
;
A
#
# COMPACT_ATOMS: atom_id res chain seq x y z
N PRO A 1 1.90 -21.45 -27.47
CA PRO A 1 2.94 -20.99 -26.53
C PRO A 1 2.40 -20.56 -25.17
N TYR A 2 1.10 -20.23 -25.02
CA TYR A 2 0.49 -19.81 -23.74
C TYR A 2 0.06 -20.99 -22.84
N ILE A 3 -0.15 -22.17 -23.41
CA ILE A 3 -0.61 -23.37 -22.68
C ILE A 3 0.50 -23.96 -21.79
N ILE A 4 1.77 -23.70 -22.12
CA ILE A 4 2.93 -24.28 -21.40
C ILE A 4 3.08 -23.73 -19.98
N LYS A 5 2.45 -22.59 -19.65
CA LYS A 5 2.53 -21.97 -18.35
C LYS A 5 1.68 -22.67 -17.27
N TYR A 6 0.72 -23.49 -17.67
CA TYR A 6 -0.23 -24.14 -16.78
C TYR A 6 -0.08 -25.66 -16.85
N ASN A 7 -0.24 -26.33 -15.71
CA ASN A 7 -0.26 -27.79 -15.65
C ASN A 7 -1.54 -28.33 -16.27
N SER A 8 -1.50 -29.59 -16.74
CA SER A 8 -2.66 -30.27 -17.36
C SER A 8 -3.88 -30.37 -16.45
N PHE A 9 -3.72 -30.27 -15.13
CA PHE A 9 -4.81 -30.27 -14.15
C PHE A 9 -5.48 -28.90 -13.95
N GLU A 10 -4.83 -27.84 -14.43
CA GLU A 10 -5.33 -26.45 -14.28
C GLU A 10 -6.22 -26.01 -15.42
N LEU A 11 -6.19 -26.74 -16.55
CA LEU A 11 -6.93 -26.40 -17.77
C LEU A 11 -7.87 -27.54 -18.18
N ASP A 12 -9.11 -27.17 -18.51
CA ASP A 12 -10.07 -28.02 -19.17
C ASP A 12 -10.08 -27.71 -20.68
N LEU A 13 -10.03 -28.74 -21.50
CA LEU A 13 -10.00 -28.64 -22.95
C LEU A 13 -11.29 -29.25 -23.53
N ASP A 14 -12.16 -28.41 -24.07
CA ASP A 14 -13.38 -28.82 -24.75
C ASP A 14 -13.26 -28.64 -26.27
N VAL A 15 -13.53 -29.67 -27.03
CA VAL A 15 -13.62 -29.60 -28.50
C VAL A 15 -15.01 -29.13 -28.89
N VAL A 16 -15.15 -27.88 -29.35
CA VAL A 16 -16.43 -27.24 -29.63
C VAL A 16 -16.93 -27.55 -31.06
N LYS A 17 -16.02 -27.79 -32.00
CA LYS A 17 -16.26 -28.23 -33.41
C LYS A 17 -14.94 -28.74 -33.97
N GLU A 18 -14.97 -29.47 -35.09
CA GLU A 18 -13.79 -30.14 -35.68
C GLU A 18 -12.51 -29.30 -35.86
N LYS A 19 -12.55 -27.98 -35.67
CA LYS A 19 -11.40 -27.05 -35.76
C LYS A 19 -11.21 -26.10 -34.58
N ASN A 20 -12.14 -26.07 -33.61
CA ASN A 20 -12.09 -25.11 -32.52
C ASN A 20 -11.96 -25.84 -31.17
N VAL A 21 -10.91 -25.54 -30.42
CA VAL A 21 -10.68 -26.03 -29.04
C VAL A 21 -10.95 -24.87 -28.09
N ARG A 22 -11.89 -25.05 -27.16
CA ARG A 22 -12.09 -24.12 -26.05
C ARG A 22 -11.19 -24.54 -24.90
N VAL A 23 -10.39 -23.61 -24.44
CA VAL A 23 -9.54 -23.78 -23.26
C VAL A 23 -10.13 -22.95 -22.13
N SER A 24 -10.48 -23.60 -21.02
CA SER A 24 -10.98 -22.94 -19.82
C SER A 24 -10.21 -23.41 -18.59
N PHE A 25 -10.20 -22.60 -17.53
CA PHE A 25 -9.61 -23.04 -16.27
C PHE A 25 -10.51 -24.09 -15.61
N SER A 26 -9.89 -25.17 -15.14
CA SER A 26 -10.56 -26.15 -14.29
C SER A 26 -10.90 -25.52 -12.91
N LYS A 27 -11.78 -26.19 -12.14
CA LYS A 27 -12.05 -25.76 -10.77
C LYS A 27 -10.78 -25.74 -9.93
N TYR A 28 -9.90 -26.70 -10.12
CA TYR A 28 -8.61 -26.77 -9.44
C TYR A 28 -7.71 -25.60 -9.88
N GLY A 29 -7.63 -25.31 -11.17
CA GLY A 29 -6.87 -24.18 -11.71
C GLY A 29 -7.34 -22.83 -11.15
N LEU A 30 -8.66 -22.63 -11.07
CA LEU A 30 -9.23 -21.41 -10.47
C LEU A 30 -8.90 -21.29 -8.97
N LEU A 31 -8.97 -22.39 -8.21
CA LEU A 31 -8.61 -22.39 -6.79
C LEU A 31 -7.12 -22.07 -6.61
N THR A 32 -6.25 -22.65 -7.42
CA THR A 32 -4.80 -22.42 -7.37
C THR A 32 -4.45 -20.98 -7.70
N ILE A 33 -5.05 -20.40 -8.74
CA ILE A 33 -4.86 -19.00 -9.11
C ILE A 33 -5.36 -18.06 -8.01
N ASN A 34 -6.56 -18.31 -7.47
CA ASN A 34 -7.13 -17.50 -6.40
C ASN A 34 -6.26 -17.54 -5.13
N ASN A 35 -5.82 -18.72 -4.71
CA ASN A 35 -4.95 -18.87 -3.54
C ASN A 35 -3.60 -18.17 -3.74
N SER A 36 -3.01 -18.31 -4.92
CA SER A 36 -1.76 -17.63 -5.27
C SER A 36 -1.92 -16.12 -5.26
N ALA A 37 -2.99 -15.59 -5.88
CA ALA A 37 -3.29 -14.16 -5.87
C ALA A 37 -3.53 -13.64 -4.45
N LEU A 38 -4.22 -14.40 -3.60
CA LEU A 38 -4.51 -14.03 -2.23
C LEU A 38 -3.23 -13.98 -1.37
N THR A 39 -2.39 -15.00 -1.48
CA THR A 39 -1.09 -15.06 -0.78
C THR A 39 -0.20 -13.90 -1.20
N GLN A 40 -0.11 -13.64 -2.49
CA GLN A 40 0.66 -12.50 -3.02
C GLN A 40 0.08 -11.16 -2.54
N SER A 41 -1.24 -11.02 -2.49
CA SER A 41 -1.89 -9.81 -1.98
C SER A 41 -1.57 -9.59 -0.49
N ILE A 42 -1.59 -10.64 0.33
CA ILE A 42 -1.21 -10.57 1.75
C ILE A 42 0.22 -10.06 1.93
N GLU A 43 1.16 -10.58 1.14
CA GLU A 43 2.56 -10.14 1.19
C GLU A 43 2.73 -8.67 0.80
N ILE A 44 2.01 -8.22 -0.24
CA ILE A 44 2.04 -6.81 -0.67
C ILE A 44 1.42 -5.90 0.39
N ILE A 45 0.26 -6.30 0.95
CA ILE A 45 -0.40 -5.57 2.04
C ILE A 45 0.55 -5.45 3.24
N ARG A 46 1.21 -6.55 3.63
CA ARG A 46 2.18 -6.55 4.73
C ARG A 46 3.29 -5.52 4.50
N ARG A 47 3.93 -5.54 3.32
CA ARG A 47 4.97 -4.56 2.96
C ARG A 47 4.46 -3.12 3.03
N ARG A 48 3.24 -2.85 2.53
CA ARG A 48 2.63 -1.51 2.59
C ARG A 48 2.43 -1.04 4.03
N ILE A 49 1.97 -1.93 4.89
CA ILE A 49 1.70 -1.63 6.30
C ILE A 49 2.99 -1.47 7.10
N ASP A 50 4.00 -2.31 6.85
CA ASP A 50 5.31 -2.22 7.49
C ASP A 50 5.99 -0.88 7.15
N ASP A 51 5.91 -0.46 5.89
CA ASP A 51 6.45 0.82 5.42
C ASP A 51 5.74 2.05 6.02
N VAL A 52 4.46 1.92 6.38
CA VAL A 52 3.71 2.97 7.11
C VAL A 52 4.15 3.06 8.57
N GLY A 53 4.75 2.01 9.13
CA GLY A 53 5.24 1.97 10.50
C GLY A 53 4.15 1.66 11.53
N THR A 54 3.11 0.92 11.16
CA THR A 54 2.08 0.45 12.09
C THR A 54 2.65 -0.62 13.00
N LYS A 55 2.41 -0.51 14.31
CA LYS A 55 2.90 -1.47 15.30
C LYS A 55 2.01 -2.71 15.30
N GLU A 56 2.63 -3.88 15.19
CA GLU A 56 2.00 -5.21 15.34
C GLU A 56 0.69 -5.39 14.53
N PRO A 57 0.71 -5.20 13.20
CA PRO A 57 -0.47 -5.41 12.39
C PRO A 57 -0.85 -6.89 12.34
N THR A 58 -2.15 -7.20 12.41
CA THR A 58 -2.67 -8.54 12.17
C THR A 58 -3.16 -8.63 10.73
N ILE A 59 -2.57 -9.52 9.92
CA ILE A 59 -2.96 -9.74 8.53
C ILE A 59 -3.19 -11.23 8.33
N LEU A 60 -4.44 -11.63 8.14
CA LEU A 60 -4.85 -13.03 8.06
C LEU A 60 -5.77 -13.27 6.85
N GLN A 61 -5.60 -14.42 6.22
CA GLN A 61 -6.57 -14.92 5.27
C GLN A 61 -7.86 -15.34 6.00
N ARG A 62 -9.02 -14.88 5.52
CA ARG A 62 -10.32 -15.26 6.07
C ARG A 62 -11.20 -15.86 4.99
N GLY A 63 -11.31 -17.21 4.98
CA GLY A 63 -11.97 -17.94 3.90
C GLY A 63 -11.17 -17.91 2.60
N GLU A 64 -11.86 -18.14 1.48
CA GLU A 64 -11.21 -18.31 0.18
C GLU A 64 -10.88 -17.00 -0.56
N LYS A 65 -11.52 -15.88 -0.18
CA LYS A 65 -11.47 -14.62 -0.95
C LYS A 65 -11.31 -13.36 -0.12
N ARG A 66 -11.12 -13.47 1.18
CA ARG A 66 -11.05 -12.30 2.07
C ARG A 66 -9.75 -12.25 2.85
N ILE A 67 -9.30 -11.04 3.11
CA ILE A 67 -8.15 -10.73 3.94
C ILE A 67 -8.68 -9.89 5.11
N LEU A 68 -8.38 -10.30 6.33
CA LEU A 68 -8.61 -9.52 7.53
C LEU A 68 -7.34 -8.73 7.81
N VAL A 69 -7.48 -7.42 8.00
CA VAL A 69 -6.38 -6.52 8.34
C VAL A 69 -6.79 -5.74 9.57
N GLU A 70 -6.01 -5.86 10.64
CA GLU A 70 -6.21 -5.11 11.89
C GLU A 70 -4.98 -4.24 12.15
N LEU A 71 -5.20 -2.96 12.32
CA LEU A 71 -4.15 -1.94 12.43
C LEU A 71 -4.34 -1.16 13.74
N PRO A 72 -3.76 -1.61 14.85
CA PRO A 72 -3.88 -0.92 16.12
C PRO A 72 -3.12 0.41 16.10
N GLY A 73 -3.70 1.44 16.74
CA GLY A 73 -3.08 2.75 16.92
C GLY A 73 -2.96 3.60 15.65
N LEU A 74 -3.75 3.30 14.63
CA LEU A 74 -3.74 4.03 13.36
C LEU A 74 -4.29 5.45 13.54
N LYS A 75 -3.52 6.48 13.10
CA LYS A 75 -3.92 7.89 13.20
C LYS A 75 -4.79 8.35 12.03
N ASP A 76 -4.57 7.78 10.85
CA ASP A 76 -5.26 8.17 9.60
C ASP A 76 -5.76 6.91 8.86
N PRO A 77 -6.95 6.40 9.21
CA PRO A 77 -7.52 5.21 8.59
C PRO A 77 -7.81 5.38 7.10
N GLU A 78 -8.30 6.55 6.68
CA GLU A 78 -8.70 6.82 5.30
C GLU A 78 -7.51 6.74 4.34
N ARG A 79 -6.40 7.38 4.71
CA ARG A 79 -5.16 7.32 3.92
C ARG A 79 -4.67 5.88 3.75
N ILE A 80 -4.69 5.09 4.82
CA ILE A 80 -4.23 3.70 4.75
C ILE A 80 -5.17 2.86 3.90
N LYS A 81 -6.47 3.05 4.01
CA LYS A 81 -7.47 2.40 3.17
C LYS A 81 -7.22 2.66 1.69
N ASP A 82 -6.96 3.92 1.33
CA ASP A 82 -6.61 4.31 -0.04
C ASP A 82 -5.32 3.65 -0.52
N LEU A 83 -4.28 3.63 0.30
CA LEU A 83 -3.02 2.97 -0.02
C LEU A 83 -3.18 1.45 -0.22
N LEU A 84 -3.99 0.80 0.61
CA LEU A 84 -4.23 -0.64 0.50
C LEU A 84 -5.12 -0.98 -0.71
N GLY A 85 -6.04 -0.09 -1.11
CA GLY A 85 -6.95 -0.29 -2.24
C GLY A 85 -6.32 -0.11 -3.61
N LYS A 86 -5.26 0.71 -3.74
CA LYS A 86 -4.58 0.97 -5.02
C LYS A 86 -3.84 -0.27 -5.51
N THR A 87 -4.04 -0.62 -6.79
CA THR A 87 -3.33 -1.77 -7.40
C THR A 87 -1.85 -1.49 -7.59
N ALA A 88 -1.47 -0.24 -7.80
CA ALA A 88 -0.09 0.22 -8.05
C ALA A 88 0.56 -0.45 -9.27
N LYS A 89 -0.21 -0.66 -10.33
CA LYS A 89 0.27 -1.23 -11.58
C LYS A 89 1.01 -0.17 -12.40
N LEU A 90 2.33 -0.17 -12.25
CA LEU A 90 3.22 0.75 -12.97
C LEU A 90 3.57 0.22 -14.35
N SER A 91 3.55 1.10 -15.37
CA SER A 91 4.11 0.84 -16.69
C SER A 91 4.70 2.10 -17.31
N PHE A 92 5.81 1.93 -18.03
CA PHE A 92 6.44 2.97 -18.84
C PHE A 92 6.14 2.68 -20.31
N ARG A 93 5.63 3.67 -21.03
CA ARG A 93 5.29 3.59 -22.44
C ARG A 93 5.69 4.86 -23.19
N LEU A 94 6.03 4.76 -24.46
CA LEU A 94 6.27 5.94 -25.28
C LEU A 94 4.96 6.65 -25.58
N VAL A 95 4.99 7.99 -25.54
CA VAL A 95 3.92 8.82 -26.06
C VAL A 95 3.99 8.79 -27.58
N SER A 96 2.87 8.53 -28.25
CA SER A 96 2.74 8.60 -29.71
C SER A 96 2.27 10.00 -30.10
N GLU A 97 3.03 10.71 -30.91
CA GLU A 97 2.69 12.07 -31.38
C GLU A 97 1.62 12.05 -32.49
N ASN A 98 1.51 10.94 -33.19
CA ASN A 98 0.45 10.69 -34.16
C ASN A 98 -0.47 9.63 -33.60
N ASP A 99 -1.79 9.74 -33.84
CA ASP A 99 -2.78 8.69 -33.54
C ASP A 99 -2.45 7.42 -34.37
N GLU A 100 -1.33 6.76 -34.02
CA GLU A 100 -0.95 5.50 -34.61
C GLU A 100 -2.04 4.49 -34.36
N PHE A 101 -2.38 3.74 -35.40
CA PHE A 101 -3.41 2.69 -35.33
C PHE A 101 -3.07 1.74 -34.17
N GLY A 102 -3.81 1.87 -33.08
CA GLY A 102 -3.64 1.00 -31.91
C GLY A 102 -2.98 1.65 -30.68
N ALA A 103 -2.79 2.97 -30.63
CA ALA A 103 -2.43 3.67 -29.40
C ALA A 103 -3.61 3.67 -28.42
N ASP A 104 -3.29 3.59 -27.12
CA ASP A 104 -4.27 3.76 -26.04
C ASP A 104 -4.33 5.25 -25.69
N LYS A 105 -5.53 5.83 -25.58
CA LYS A 105 -5.73 7.20 -25.07
C LYS A 105 -5.88 7.14 -23.58
N LEU A 106 -5.00 7.80 -22.86
CA LEU A 106 -5.00 7.84 -21.40
C LEU A 106 -4.98 9.29 -20.92
N GLU A 107 -5.73 9.53 -19.85
CA GLU A 107 -5.80 10.82 -19.17
C GLU A 107 -4.63 11.01 -18.22
N SER A 108 -4.03 12.20 -18.27
CA SER A 108 -3.03 12.63 -17.30
C SER A 108 -3.71 13.24 -16.06
N GLU A 109 -3.00 13.25 -14.92
CA GLU A 109 -3.46 13.98 -13.71
C GLU A 109 -3.75 15.47 -13.97
N THR A 110 -3.18 16.04 -15.01
CA THR A 110 -3.45 17.43 -15.45
C THR A 110 -4.68 17.59 -16.32
N GLY A 111 -5.41 16.49 -16.65
CA GLY A 111 -6.56 16.49 -17.53
C GLY A 111 -6.21 16.49 -19.03
N GLU A 112 -4.94 16.35 -19.39
CA GLU A 112 -4.48 16.21 -20.77
C GLU A 112 -4.62 14.76 -21.22
N GLU A 113 -5.31 14.49 -22.35
CA GLU A 113 -5.34 13.18 -22.97
C GLU A 113 -4.09 12.99 -23.84
N LEU A 114 -3.34 11.93 -23.57
CA LEU A 114 -2.17 11.56 -24.37
C LEU A 114 -2.35 10.18 -25.00
N SER A 115 -1.99 10.08 -26.28
CA SER A 115 -1.91 8.80 -26.99
C SER A 115 -0.61 8.10 -26.62
N VAL A 116 -0.70 6.88 -26.07
CA VAL A 116 0.47 6.10 -25.65
C VAL A 116 0.54 4.77 -26.39
N SER A 117 1.75 4.34 -26.71
CA SER A 117 1.98 3.04 -27.35
C SER A 117 1.45 1.89 -26.48
N LYS A 118 0.82 0.88 -27.08
CA LYS A 118 0.42 -0.36 -26.38
C LYS A 118 1.61 -1.14 -25.82
N ARG A 119 2.81 -0.93 -26.40
CA ARG A 119 4.01 -1.64 -25.97
C ARG A 119 4.51 -1.10 -24.64
N ILE A 120 4.45 -1.94 -23.62
CA ILE A 120 5.06 -1.66 -22.31
C ILE A 120 6.57 -1.86 -22.45
N ILE A 121 7.34 -0.83 -22.13
CA ILE A 121 8.80 -0.84 -22.12
C ILE A 121 9.30 -1.46 -20.82
N ILE A 122 8.82 -0.91 -19.70
CA ILE A 122 9.13 -1.32 -18.34
C ILE A 122 7.82 -1.51 -17.59
N SER A 123 7.72 -2.57 -16.81
CA SER A 123 6.62 -2.81 -15.86
C SER A 123 7.12 -2.68 -14.43
N GLY A 124 6.20 -2.56 -13.47
CA GLY A 124 6.51 -2.51 -12.04
C GLY A 124 7.33 -3.69 -11.55
N GLU A 125 7.27 -4.86 -12.22
CA GLU A 125 8.10 -6.05 -11.89
C GLU A 125 9.61 -5.81 -12.08
N ASN A 126 9.98 -4.82 -12.87
CA ASN A 126 11.37 -4.44 -13.09
C ASN A 126 11.90 -3.46 -12.02
N LEU A 127 11.02 -2.94 -11.15
CA LEU A 127 11.39 -2.02 -10.10
C LEU A 127 11.99 -2.79 -8.91
N VAL A 128 13.12 -2.30 -8.40
CA VAL A 128 13.79 -2.85 -7.21
C VAL A 128 13.53 -1.98 -6.00
N ASP A 129 13.59 -0.66 -6.20
CA ASP A 129 13.42 0.29 -5.11
C ASP A 129 12.78 1.59 -5.62
N ALA A 130 12.07 2.27 -4.72
CA ALA A 130 11.52 3.60 -4.93
C ALA A 130 11.55 4.38 -3.61
N GLN A 131 12.00 5.65 -3.68
CA GLN A 131 12.15 6.50 -2.50
C GLN A 131 11.65 7.92 -2.79
N PRO A 132 11.03 8.59 -1.81
CA PRO A 132 10.71 10.00 -1.94
C PRO A 132 12.02 10.80 -2.07
N SER A 133 12.05 11.75 -2.96
CA SER A 133 13.20 12.60 -3.23
C SER A 133 12.75 14.00 -3.64
N PHE A 134 13.69 14.86 -3.97
CA PHE A 134 13.40 16.16 -4.56
C PHE A 134 14.03 16.24 -5.94
N ASN A 135 13.31 16.85 -6.87
CA ASN A 135 13.87 17.14 -8.18
C ASN A 135 14.88 18.28 -8.03
N ASN A 136 16.14 18.03 -8.39
CA ASN A 136 17.25 18.98 -8.24
C ASN A 136 17.06 20.27 -9.04
N GLN A 137 16.26 20.27 -10.10
CA GLN A 137 16.03 21.44 -10.95
C GLN A 137 14.89 22.31 -10.47
N SER A 138 13.79 21.70 -10.02
CA SER A 138 12.56 22.41 -9.62
C SER A 138 12.38 22.51 -8.10
N ASN A 139 13.20 21.82 -7.32
CA ASN A 139 13.08 21.66 -5.86
C ASN A 139 11.68 21.19 -5.40
N LYS A 140 10.96 20.49 -6.28
CA LYS A 140 9.65 19.91 -5.99
C LYS A 140 9.80 18.46 -5.52
N PRO A 141 8.87 17.96 -4.68
CA PRO A 141 8.83 16.55 -4.32
C PRO A 141 8.71 15.67 -5.57
N ALA A 142 9.43 14.57 -5.55
CA ALA A 142 9.53 13.62 -6.65
C ALA A 142 9.79 12.22 -6.09
N VAL A 143 9.75 11.20 -6.93
CA VAL A 143 10.08 9.82 -6.54
C VAL A 143 11.27 9.35 -7.35
N SER A 144 12.36 9.01 -6.69
CA SER A 144 13.47 8.30 -7.32
C SER A 144 13.16 6.82 -7.40
N PHE A 145 13.55 6.18 -8.50
CA PHE A 145 13.38 4.74 -8.68
C PHE A 145 14.66 4.09 -9.20
N THR A 146 14.78 2.80 -8.92
CA THR A 146 15.87 1.95 -9.40
C THR A 146 15.32 0.67 -9.98
N LEU A 147 15.75 0.32 -11.20
CA LEU A 147 15.35 -0.88 -11.91
C LEU A 147 16.33 -2.03 -11.66
N ASN A 148 15.83 -3.27 -11.79
CA ASN A 148 16.68 -4.44 -11.82
C ASN A 148 17.55 -4.47 -13.11
N ARG A 149 18.51 -5.39 -13.16
CA ARG A 149 19.45 -5.46 -14.29
C ARG A 149 18.76 -5.59 -15.67
N LEU A 150 17.68 -6.37 -15.75
CA LEU A 150 16.94 -6.53 -17.00
C LEU A 150 16.16 -5.26 -17.38
N GLY A 151 15.55 -4.63 -16.40
CA GLY A 151 14.87 -3.34 -16.56
C GLY A 151 15.83 -2.25 -16.98
N ALA A 152 16.99 -2.12 -16.31
CA ALA A 152 18.02 -1.15 -16.63
C ALA A 152 18.53 -1.29 -18.06
N GLN A 153 18.79 -2.53 -18.51
CA GLN A 153 19.24 -2.81 -19.88
C GLN A 153 18.17 -2.43 -20.93
N LYS A 154 16.89 -2.79 -20.69
CA LYS A 154 15.79 -2.39 -21.57
C LYS A 154 15.56 -0.89 -21.57
N PHE A 155 15.63 -0.27 -20.40
CA PHE A 155 15.43 1.17 -20.23
C PHE A 155 16.54 1.97 -20.92
N GLY A 156 17.81 1.59 -20.68
CA GLY A 156 18.96 2.21 -21.35
C GLY A 156 18.87 2.14 -22.86
N ARG A 157 18.56 0.97 -23.43
CA ARG A 157 18.38 0.83 -24.88
C ARG A 157 17.24 1.67 -25.40
N THR A 158 16.06 1.61 -24.73
CA THR A 158 14.89 2.36 -25.21
C THR A 158 15.12 3.88 -25.12
N THR A 159 15.74 4.37 -24.04
CA THR A 159 16.05 5.80 -23.91
C THR A 159 17.09 6.25 -24.93
N THR A 160 18.06 5.40 -25.28
CA THR A 160 19.05 5.70 -26.35
C THR A 160 18.36 5.83 -27.72
N ASP A 161 17.45 4.91 -28.06
CA ASP A 161 16.77 4.87 -29.36
C ASP A 161 15.69 5.96 -29.51
N ASN A 162 15.27 6.61 -28.42
CA ASN A 162 14.13 7.52 -28.39
C ASN A 162 14.44 8.86 -27.67
N VAL A 163 15.66 9.36 -27.76
CA VAL A 163 16.01 10.70 -27.27
C VAL A 163 15.14 11.75 -27.96
N GLY A 164 14.62 12.71 -27.20
CA GLY A 164 13.71 13.75 -27.66
C GLY A 164 12.22 13.39 -27.58
N LYS A 165 11.88 12.10 -27.46
CA LYS A 165 10.49 11.66 -27.31
C LYS A 165 10.03 11.72 -25.85
N ARG A 166 8.70 11.78 -25.65
CA ARG A 166 8.10 11.74 -24.31
C ARG A 166 7.90 10.30 -23.84
N LEU A 167 8.20 10.04 -22.57
CA LEU A 167 8.02 8.76 -21.91
C LEU A 167 6.91 8.88 -20.87
N ALA A 168 5.74 8.31 -21.15
CA ALA A 168 4.63 8.28 -20.21
C ALA A 168 4.88 7.26 -19.09
N ILE A 169 4.74 7.70 -17.87
CA ILE A 169 4.75 6.90 -16.65
C ILE A 169 3.30 6.75 -16.21
N ILE A 170 2.80 5.52 -16.26
CA ILE A 170 1.38 5.21 -16.08
C ILE A 170 1.23 4.36 -14.83
N LEU A 171 0.35 4.80 -13.93
CA LEU A 171 -0.03 4.08 -12.70
C LEU A 171 -1.53 3.82 -12.71
N ASP A 172 -1.92 2.56 -12.59
CA ASP A 172 -3.33 2.14 -12.57
C ASP A 172 -4.17 2.69 -13.73
N GLY A 173 -3.53 2.83 -14.93
CA GLY A 173 -4.19 3.30 -16.13
C GLY A 173 -4.25 4.83 -16.29
N LYS A 174 -3.70 5.60 -15.37
CA LYS A 174 -3.57 7.06 -15.46
C LYS A 174 -2.12 7.49 -15.65
N ILE A 175 -1.89 8.52 -16.44
CA ILE A 175 -0.56 9.08 -16.65
C ILE A 175 -0.25 10.02 -15.48
N ILE A 176 0.75 9.63 -14.65
CA ILE A 176 1.23 10.45 -13.53
C ILE A 176 2.32 11.44 -13.95
N SER A 177 3.07 11.11 -15.01
CA SER A 177 4.12 11.98 -15.57
C SER A 177 4.44 11.56 -16.99
N ALA A 178 4.84 12.50 -17.84
CA ALA A 178 5.28 12.22 -19.20
C ALA A 178 6.48 13.11 -19.60
N PRO A 179 7.65 12.92 -18.95
CA PRO A 179 8.86 13.70 -19.26
C PRO A 179 9.41 13.39 -20.65
N SER A 180 10.16 14.34 -21.22
CA SER A 180 10.97 14.10 -22.41
C SER A 180 12.28 13.39 -22.03
N ILE A 181 12.72 12.48 -22.90
CA ILE A 181 13.99 11.78 -22.76
C ILE A 181 15.09 12.73 -23.27
N ASN A 182 15.82 13.38 -22.37
CA ASN A 182 16.85 14.35 -22.74
C ASN A 182 18.17 13.67 -23.14
N GLU A 183 18.49 12.55 -22.49
CA GLU A 183 19.71 11.77 -22.71
C GLU A 183 19.48 10.28 -22.44
N PRO A 184 20.33 9.38 -22.96
CA PRO A 184 20.29 7.96 -22.64
C PRO A 184 20.48 7.71 -21.14
N ILE A 185 19.69 6.79 -20.57
CA ILE A 185 19.73 6.46 -19.13
C ILE A 185 20.13 4.98 -18.95
N PRO A 186 21.44 4.64 -19.07
CA PRO A 186 21.90 3.26 -18.95
C PRO A 186 21.94 2.74 -17.50
N SER A 187 21.96 3.65 -16.53
CA SER A 187 22.01 3.29 -15.09
C SER A 187 20.78 2.53 -14.60
N GLY A 188 19.64 2.67 -15.30
CA GLY A 188 18.37 2.09 -14.85
C GLY A 188 17.77 2.79 -13.63
N SER A 189 18.25 3.97 -13.29
CA SER A 189 17.69 4.82 -12.24
C SER A 189 17.12 6.10 -12.85
N GLY A 190 16.05 6.62 -12.24
CA GLY A 190 15.42 7.84 -12.72
C GLY A 190 14.58 8.51 -11.65
N ILE A 191 13.99 9.64 -12.01
CA ILE A 191 13.13 10.43 -11.13
C ILE A 191 11.77 10.60 -11.79
N ILE A 192 10.72 10.24 -11.08
CA ILE A 192 9.33 10.52 -11.46
C ILE A 192 8.98 11.88 -10.88
N SER A 193 8.89 12.87 -11.75
CA SER A 193 8.51 14.24 -11.39
C SER A 193 7.05 14.47 -11.76
N GLY A 194 6.33 15.16 -10.88
CA GLY A 194 4.94 15.54 -11.06
C GLY A 194 4.59 16.73 -10.19
N ASN A 195 3.32 17.04 -10.05
CA ASN A 195 2.87 18.08 -9.14
C ASN A 195 2.48 17.47 -7.78
N PHE A 196 3.44 16.71 -7.19
CA PHE A 196 3.24 16.00 -5.94
C PHE A 196 3.48 16.90 -4.73
N SER A 197 2.67 16.74 -3.70
CA SER A 197 3.04 17.07 -2.34
C SER A 197 4.09 16.07 -1.82
N PHE A 198 4.78 16.40 -0.74
CA PHE A 198 5.73 15.47 -0.13
C PHE A 198 5.06 14.16 0.32
N GLN A 199 3.82 14.26 0.82
CA GLN A 199 3.03 13.11 1.24
C GLN A 199 2.67 12.20 0.07
N GLU A 200 2.20 12.77 -1.05
CA GLU A 200 1.88 12.02 -2.27
C GLU A 200 3.12 11.34 -2.87
N ALA A 201 4.26 12.02 -2.87
CA ALA A 201 5.53 11.42 -3.30
C ALA A 201 5.94 10.24 -2.40
N THR A 202 5.74 10.38 -1.07
CA THR A 202 6.01 9.31 -0.11
C THR A 202 5.08 8.12 -0.33
N ASP A 203 3.78 8.37 -0.50
CA ASP A 203 2.78 7.33 -0.73
C ASP A 203 3.01 6.62 -2.07
N LEU A 204 3.37 7.37 -3.12
CA LEU A 204 3.73 6.79 -4.41
C LEU A 204 4.99 5.92 -4.32
N ALA A 205 6.04 6.38 -3.65
CA ALA A 205 7.25 5.60 -3.44
C ALA A 205 6.96 4.29 -2.69
N LEU A 206 6.14 4.34 -1.64
CA LEU A 206 5.68 3.18 -0.88
C LEU A 206 4.93 2.19 -1.77
N LEU A 207 3.96 2.66 -2.55
CA LEU A 207 3.17 1.84 -3.47
C LEU A 207 4.06 1.15 -4.52
N LEU A 208 5.01 1.88 -5.08
CA LEU A 208 5.94 1.35 -6.08
C LEU A 208 6.88 0.31 -5.49
N ARG A 209 7.44 0.55 -4.30
CA ARG A 209 8.36 -0.36 -3.60
C ARG A 209 7.67 -1.63 -3.14
N SER A 210 6.44 -1.53 -2.63
CA SER A 210 5.67 -2.70 -2.16
C SER A 210 5.21 -3.62 -3.29
N GLY A 211 5.13 -3.09 -4.50
CA GLY A 211 4.71 -3.81 -5.71
C GLY A 211 3.22 -3.75 -6.00
N ALA A 212 2.86 -4.21 -7.19
CA ALA A 212 1.50 -4.19 -7.70
C ALA A 212 0.68 -5.38 -7.16
N LEU A 213 -0.54 -5.08 -6.70
CA LEU A 213 -1.51 -6.13 -6.35
C LEU A 213 -1.92 -6.92 -7.61
N PRO A 214 -2.00 -8.25 -7.53
CA PRO A 214 -2.41 -9.09 -8.66
C PRO A 214 -3.87 -8.87 -9.06
N THR A 215 -4.70 -8.42 -8.13
CA THR A 215 -6.11 -8.10 -8.31
C THR A 215 -6.50 -6.91 -7.44
N PRO A 216 -7.45 -6.06 -7.87
CA PRO A 216 -7.95 -4.98 -7.04
C PRO A 216 -8.64 -5.53 -5.79
N LEU A 217 -8.46 -4.83 -4.67
CA LEU A 217 -9.09 -5.15 -3.40
C LEU A 217 -10.27 -4.20 -3.16
N LEU A 218 -11.36 -4.77 -2.64
CA LEU A 218 -12.54 -4.01 -2.25
C LEU A 218 -12.72 -4.13 -0.73
N VAL A 219 -12.92 -3.00 -0.06
CA VAL A 219 -13.27 -2.99 1.35
C VAL A 219 -14.72 -3.46 1.47
N VAL A 220 -14.93 -4.62 2.12
CA VAL A 220 -16.24 -5.22 2.32
C VAL A 220 -16.83 -4.82 3.66
N GLU A 221 -15.99 -4.71 4.67
CA GLU A 221 -16.38 -4.35 6.04
C GLU A 221 -15.26 -3.52 6.66
N GLU A 222 -15.64 -2.45 7.32
CA GLU A 222 -14.73 -1.59 8.08
C GLU A 222 -15.29 -1.40 9.48
N ARG A 223 -14.43 -1.56 10.48
CA ARG A 223 -14.73 -1.28 11.88
C ARG A 223 -13.61 -0.45 12.46
N THR A 224 -13.89 0.80 12.73
CA THR A 224 -12.97 1.69 13.44
C THR A 224 -13.42 1.81 14.88
N VAL A 225 -12.54 1.40 15.80
CA VAL A 225 -12.74 1.64 17.23
C VAL A 225 -12.04 2.94 17.57
N GLY A 226 -12.81 3.99 17.76
CA GLY A 226 -12.29 5.32 18.08
C GLY A 226 -11.54 5.34 19.43
N PRO A 227 -10.57 6.24 19.60
CA PRO A 227 -9.87 6.46 20.88
C PRO A 227 -10.84 6.86 22.00
N ASP A 228 -12.01 7.40 21.66
CA ASP A 228 -13.04 7.88 22.61
C ASP A 228 -13.55 6.76 23.54
N LEU A 229 -13.71 5.54 23.04
CA LEU A 229 -14.11 4.39 23.86
C LEU A 229 -13.03 3.99 24.88
N GLY A 230 -11.77 4.19 24.53
CA GLY A 230 -10.65 4.00 25.46
C GLY A 230 -10.58 5.12 26.49
N GLU A 231 -10.78 6.37 26.08
CA GLU A 231 -10.72 7.54 26.94
C GLU A 231 -11.86 7.56 27.98
N ASP A 232 -13.08 7.22 27.58
CA ASP A 232 -14.22 7.10 28.49
C ASP A 232 -14.05 5.94 29.48
N SER A 233 -13.51 4.81 29.05
CA SER A 233 -13.19 3.68 29.93
C SER A 233 -12.10 4.04 30.93
N ILE A 234 -11.05 4.75 30.50
CA ILE A 234 -9.98 5.24 31.38
C ILE A 234 -10.52 6.26 32.37
N LYS A 235 -11.29 7.26 31.92
CA LYS A 235 -11.91 8.26 32.80
C LYS A 235 -12.84 7.62 33.83
N SER A 236 -13.69 6.69 33.41
CA SER A 236 -14.58 5.95 34.31
C SER A 236 -13.80 5.09 35.29
N GLY A 237 -12.72 4.44 34.84
CA GLY A 237 -11.81 3.65 35.69
C GLY A 237 -11.10 4.53 36.74
N ILE A 238 -10.53 5.65 36.34
CA ILE A 238 -9.87 6.61 37.26
C ILE A 238 -10.91 7.16 38.25
N THR A 239 -12.10 7.54 37.79
CA THR A 239 -13.15 8.07 38.65
C THR A 239 -13.59 7.04 39.69
N SER A 240 -13.79 5.78 39.31
CA SER A 240 -14.15 4.69 40.20
C SER A 240 -13.04 4.42 41.23
N LEU A 241 -11.78 4.44 40.80
CA LEU A 241 -10.61 4.29 41.66
C LEU A 241 -10.53 5.43 42.69
N MET A 242 -10.74 6.66 42.28
CA MET A 242 -10.76 7.83 43.17
C MET A 242 -11.88 7.76 44.21
N VAL A 243 -13.09 7.39 43.78
CA VAL A 243 -14.23 7.20 44.69
C VAL A 243 -13.94 6.08 45.71
N GLY A 244 -13.44 4.92 45.23
CA GLY A 244 -13.03 3.83 46.10
C GLY A 244 -11.95 4.23 47.10
N PHE A 245 -10.95 4.98 46.66
CA PHE A 245 -9.87 5.48 47.54
C PHE A 245 -10.40 6.42 48.64
N ILE A 246 -11.29 7.37 48.29
CA ILE A 246 -11.92 8.27 49.25
C ILE A 246 -12.77 7.48 50.27
N LEU A 247 -13.53 6.49 49.81
CA LEU A 247 -14.34 5.65 50.70
C LEU A 247 -13.47 4.88 51.69
N VAL A 248 -12.33 4.35 51.24
CA VAL A 248 -11.38 3.67 52.14
C VAL A 248 -10.81 4.62 53.19
N ILE A 249 -10.41 5.84 52.79
CA ILE A 249 -9.92 6.87 53.73
C ILE A 249 -10.98 7.20 54.78
N LEU A 250 -12.21 7.44 54.35
CA LEU A 250 -13.32 7.77 55.25
C LEU A 250 -13.65 6.61 56.20
N PHE A 251 -13.66 5.39 55.69
CA PHE A 251 -13.88 4.20 56.53
C PHE A 251 -12.79 4.04 57.57
N MET A 252 -11.50 4.22 57.23
CA MET A 252 -10.39 4.13 58.13
C MET A 252 -10.46 5.22 59.23
N LEU A 253 -10.81 6.45 58.88
CA LEU A 253 -11.00 7.53 59.84
C LEU A 253 -12.17 7.26 60.79
N TYR A 254 -13.31 6.76 60.26
CA TYR A 254 -14.46 6.45 61.09
C TYR A 254 -14.21 5.29 62.07
N LYS A 255 -13.61 4.21 61.57
CA LYS A 255 -13.44 2.98 62.36
C LYS A 255 -12.26 3.08 63.33
N TYR A 256 -11.13 3.65 62.88
CA TYR A 256 -9.86 3.65 63.65
C TYR A 256 -9.46 5.01 64.23
N LYS A 257 -10.25 6.06 63.96
CA LYS A 257 -9.99 7.43 64.48
C LYS A 257 -8.54 7.89 64.27
N ILE A 258 -7.80 8.18 65.35
CA ILE A 258 -6.40 8.67 65.29
C ILE A 258 -5.46 7.69 64.61
N PHE A 259 -5.60 6.39 64.84
CA PHE A 259 -4.80 5.37 64.15
C PHE A 259 -5.10 5.28 62.66
N GLY A 260 -6.36 5.54 62.29
CA GLY A 260 -6.76 5.64 60.87
C GLY A 260 -6.10 6.84 60.18
N LEU A 261 -5.90 7.95 60.86
CA LEU A 261 -5.20 9.11 60.30
C LEU A 261 -3.73 8.78 60.00
N ILE A 262 -3.02 8.11 60.91
CA ILE A 262 -1.62 7.69 60.70
C ILE A 262 -1.54 6.70 59.51
N ALA A 263 -2.44 5.73 59.45
CA ALA A 263 -2.47 4.74 58.38
C ALA A 263 -2.75 5.40 56.99
N ASN A 264 -3.70 6.35 56.95
CA ASN A 264 -3.99 7.08 55.71
C ASN A 264 -2.82 7.97 55.26
N THR A 265 -2.08 8.58 56.21
CA THR A 265 -0.89 9.37 55.87
C THR A 265 0.20 8.48 55.24
N ALA A 266 0.41 7.28 55.82
CA ALA A 266 1.33 6.31 55.25
C ALA A 266 0.88 5.80 53.88
N LEU A 267 -0.43 5.58 53.68
CA LEU A 267 -1.00 5.18 52.38
C LEU A 267 -0.77 6.23 51.32
N VAL A 268 -1.06 7.51 51.60
CA VAL A 268 -0.82 8.61 50.68
C VAL A 268 0.65 8.80 50.35
N ALA A 269 1.54 8.71 51.37
CA ALA A 269 2.98 8.77 51.16
C ALA A 269 3.50 7.64 50.25
N ASN A 270 2.97 6.43 50.43
CA ASN A 270 3.31 5.29 49.61
C ASN A 270 2.83 5.50 48.15
N LEU A 271 1.62 6.01 47.97
CA LEU A 271 1.08 6.33 46.62
C LEU A 271 1.93 7.39 45.92
N LEU A 272 2.35 8.42 46.61
CA LEU A 272 3.22 9.46 46.06
C LEU A 272 4.61 8.91 45.66
N MET A 273 5.17 7.98 46.46
CA MET A 273 6.42 7.30 46.10
C MET A 273 6.29 6.36 44.90
N LEU A 274 5.10 5.84 44.65
CA LEU A 274 4.86 4.90 43.52
C LEU A 274 4.66 5.64 42.18
N VAL A 275 4.17 6.88 42.24
CA VAL A 275 3.85 7.69 41.03
C VAL A 275 5.02 8.60 40.65
N GLY A 276 5.89 8.98 41.59
CA GLY A 276 7.11 9.77 41.34
C GLY A 276 8.28 8.91 40.99
#